data_02f55e64d3d19a1575b34698ab4c7831
#
_entry.id   02f55e64d3d19a1575b34698ab4c7831
#
_cell.length_a   1.000
_cell.length_b   1.000
_cell.length_c   1.000
_cell.angle_alpha   90.00
_cell.angle_beta   90.00
_cell.angle_gamma   90.00
#
_symmetry.space_group_name_H-M   'P 1'
#
loop_
_entity.id
_entity.type
_entity.pdbx_description
1 polymer ?
#
loop_
_entity_poly.entity_id
_entity_poly.type
_entity_poly.pdbx_seq_one_letter_code
_entity_poly.pdbx_strand_id
1 'polypeptide(L)'
;ETNKIQYQNVEKAVNDAIYSQTWELPKENNLIKGDVLVIDKNKKIATNSFATYIHSQQKNKLTTKPVKKLVAELYESWKGEQLIAYYNDNLENEFPEFKNVMDEYRDGLLLFDLMENEIWTKSKTDTIGLQKYYEANKSKYNWKERYDVDILSSTDEKVIEAAQKMLEKGKSIEEIKAKFNKDNKVAIMVKSGLFEKNYDVLDKIPSLNKGVKNTYKDANYSFVVNVKNSKPVENKAFDDCKSRVINDYQQYLEATWVDDLKKEFIVKINQETFEIAKQQLK
;
A
#
# COMPACT_ATOMS: atom_id res chain seq x y z
N GLU A 1 36.72 -0.93 -28.23
CA GLU A 1 38.07 -0.61 -28.75
C GLU A 1 38.73 0.51 -27.93
N THR A 2 39.97 0.31 -27.53
CA THR A 2 40.75 1.32 -26.76
C THR A 2 41.44 2.28 -27.70
N ASN A 3 41.27 3.58 -27.51
CA ASN A 3 42.06 4.61 -28.19
C ASN A 3 43.43 4.71 -27.52
N LYS A 4 44.44 4.11 -28.15
CA LYS A 4 45.81 4.04 -27.61
C LYS A 4 46.43 5.41 -27.34
N ILE A 5 46.14 6.42 -28.18
CA ILE A 5 46.70 7.77 -28.03
C ILE A 5 46.13 8.41 -26.76
N GLN A 6 44.80 8.33 -26.59
CA GLN A 6 44.16 8.90 -25.41
C GLN A 6 44.56 8.18 -24.11
N TYR A 7 44.67 6.85 -24.15
CA TYR A 7 45.18 6.07 -23.03
C TYR A 7 46.61 6.52 -22.63
N GLN A 8 47.52 6.64 -23.63
CA GLN A 8 48.87 7.09 -23.39
C GLN A 8 48.96 8.53 -22.86
N ASN A 9 48.07 9.41 -23.26
CA ASN A 9 47.98 10.76 -22.73
C ASN A 9 47.65 10.75 -21.23
N VAL A 10 46.70 9.91 -20.79
CA VAL A 10 46.41 9.74 -19.36
C VAL A 10 47.58 9.11 -18.63
N GLU A 11 48.18 8.03 -19.19
CA GLU A 11 49.34 7.35 -18.58
C GLU A 11 50.49 8.34 -18.31
N LYS A 12 50.80 9.25 -19.24
CA LYS A 12 51.85 10.27 -19.09
C LYS A 12 51.48 11.38 -18.11
N ALA A 13 50.19 11.65 -17.92
CA ALA A 13 49.75 12.69 -16.99
C ALA A 13 49.76 12.24 -15.52
N VAL A 14 49.69 10.93 -15.26
CA VAL A 14 49.77 10.38 -13.90
C VAL A 14 51.20 10.25 -13.45
N ASN A 15 51.50 10.69 -12.23
CA ASN A 15 52.83 10.65 -11.64
C ASN A 15 52.81 10.11 -10.20
N ASP A 16 53.96 10.06 -9.54
CA ASP A 16 54.14 9.48 -8.19
C ASP A 16 53.30 10.20 -7.10
N ALA A 17 52.82 11.41 -7.34
CA ALA A 17 51.93 12.12 -6.42
C ALA A 17 50.59 11.32 -6.13
N ILE A 18 50.25 10.39 -7.00
CA ILE A 18 49.06 9.51 -6.79
C ILE A 18 49.25 8.64 -5.52
N TYR A 19 50.44 8.23 -5.17
CA TYR A 19 50.67 7.43 -3.95
C TYR A 19 50.58 8.25 -2.67
N SER A 20 50.78 9.58 -2.79
CA SER A 20 50.65 10.54 -1.69
C SER A 20 49.26 11.18 -1.63
N GLN A 21 48.33 10.75 -2.49
CA GLN A 21 46.96 11.29 -2.59
C GLN A 21 46.90 12.78 -2.96
N THR A 22 47.91 13.26 -3.67
CA THR A 22 48.09 14.67 -4.06
C THR A 22 48.12 14.87 -5.57
N TRP A 23 47.87 13.80 -6.34
CA TRP A 23 47.77 13.93 -7.79
C TRP A 23 46.50 14.67 -8.16
N GLU A 24 46.61 15.71 -8.98
CA GLU A 24 45.50 16.48 -9.49
C GLU A 24 45.23 16.17 -10.97
N LEU A 25 43.97 16.27 -11.37
CA LEU A 25 43.59 16.17 -12.77
C LEU A 25 44.26 17.28 -13.58
N PRO A 26 44.82 16.98 -14.78
CA PRO A 26 45.42 17.99 -15.64
C PRO A 26 44.42 19.10 -15.99
N LYS A 27 44.78 20.35 -15.71
CA LYS A 27 43.96 21.53 -16.02
C LYS A 27 43.94 21.85 -17.52
N GLU A 28 44.95 21.39 -18.26
CA GLU A 28 45.04 21.61 -19.69
C GLU A 28 44.24 20.58 -20.46
N ASN A 29 43.16 21.05 -21.07
CA ASN A 29 42.18 20.27 -21.77
C ASN A 29 42.66 19.43 -22.96
N ASN A 30 43.89 19.57 -23.41
CA ASN A 30 44.37 18.87 -24.62
C ASN A 30 44.80 17.43 -24.36
N LEU A 31 45.20 17.06 -23.14
CA LEU A 31 45.68 15.72 -22.79
C LEU A 31 44.54 14.72 -22.52
N ILE A 32 43.36 15.23 -22.15
CA ILE A 32 42.22 14.40 -21.77
C ILE A 32 40.97 14.66 -22.61
N LYS A 33 41.12 15.31 -23.80
CA LYS A 33 40.06 15.49 -24.78
C LYS A 33 39.85 14.22 -25.62
N GLY A 34 38.63 14.01 -26.01
CA GLY A 34 38.25 12.86 -26.84
C GLY A 34 37.88 11.61 -26.05
N ASP A 35 37.77 10.52 -26.76
CA ASP A 35 37.26 9.27 -26.22
C ASP A 35 38.40 8.26 -26.05
N VAL A 36 38.52 7.66 -24.86
CA VAL A 36 39.55 6.64 -24.57
C VAL A 36 39.03 5.23 -24.84
N LEU A 37 37.73 5.02 -24.76
CA LEU A 37 37.09 3.71 -25.00
C LEU A 37 35.87 3.87 -25.87
N VAL A 38 35.71 2.99 -26.85
CA VAL A 38 34.52 2.86 -27.68
C VAL A 38 33.99 1.44 -27.53
N ILE A 39 32.73 1.31 -27.12
CA ILE A 39 32.06 0.03 -26.95
C ILE A 39 31.04 -0.07 -28.09
N ASP A 40 31.01 -1.24 -28.73
CA ASP A 40 30.06 -1.58 -29.81
C ASP A 40 29.90 -0.48 -30.89
N LYS A 41 31.01 0.15 -31.27
CA LYS A 41 31.10 1.22 -32.30
C LYS A 41 30.37 2.51 -31.98
N ASN A 42 29.41 2.49 -31.08
CA ASN A 42 28.48 3.61 -30.83
C ASN A 42 28.70 4.31 -29.48
N LYS A 43 28.92 3.58 -28.42
CA LYS A 43 29.09 4.13 -27.07
C LYS A 43 30.54 4.63 -26.89
N LYS A 44 30.70 5.93 -26.93
CA LYS A 44 32.00 6.62 -26.72
C LYS A 44 32.12 7.03 -25.26
N ILE A 45 33.25 6.70 -24.65
CA ILE A 45 33.51 7.04 -23.26
C ILE A 45 34.72 7.97 -23.20
N ALA A 46 34.47 9.15 -22.64
CA ALA A 46 35.42 10.24 -22.64
C ALA A 46 36.69 9.90 -21.82
N THR A 47 37.84 10.37 -22.32
CA THR A 47 39.13 10.23 -21.65
C THR A 47 39.12 10.82 -20.23
N ASN A 48 38.42 11.94 -20.04
CA ASN A 48 38.27 12.57 -18.73
C ASN A 48 37.61 11.64 -17.70
N SER A 49 36.69 10.78 -18.12
CA SER A 49 36.05 9.80 -17.22
C SER A 49 37.05 8.83 -16.63
N PHE A 50 37.98 8.33 -17.44
CA PHE A 50 39.07 7.49 -16.95
C PHE A 50 40.03 8.25 -16.03
N ALA A 51 40.41 9.48 -16.37
CA ALA A 51 41.25 10.30 -15.52
C ALA A 51 40.60 10.62 -14.16
N THR A 52 39.30 10.89 -14.16
CA THR A 52 38.51 11.09 -12.94
C THR A 52 38.44 9.81 -12.09
N TYR A 53 38.27 8.65 -12.73
CA TYR A 53 38.34 7.36 -12.04
C TYR A 53 39.67 7.16 -11.34
N ILE A 54 40.80 7.38 -12.02
CA ILE A 54 42.14 7.30 -11.42
C ILE A 54 42.24 8.25 -10.22
N HIS A 55 41.78 9.48 -10.37
CA HIS A 55 41.80 10.46 -9.29
C HIS A 55 40.96 9.98 -8.07
N SER A 56 39.83 9.33 -8.30
CA SER A 56 39.03 8.78 -7.21
C SER A 56 39.73 7.63 -6.48
N GLN A 57 40.49 6.81 -7.21
CA GLN A 57 41.17 5.63 -6.67
C GLN A 57 42.34 5.98 -5.78
N GLN A 58 42.96 7.17 -5.90
CA GLN A 58 44.05 7.56 -5.04
C GLN A 58 43.70 7.65 -3.54
N LYS A 59 42.42 7.72 -3.20
CA LYS A 59 41.91 7.63 -1.80
C LYS A 59 42.20 6.25 -1.19
N ASN A 60 42.33 5.24 -2.04
CA ASN A 60 42.70 3.89 -1.64
C ASN A 60 44.22 3.82 -1.47
N LYS A 61 44.68 2.91 -0.60
CA LYS A 61 46.13 2.72 -0.40
C LYS A 61 46.74 1.99 -1.60
N LEU A 62 47.19 2.74 -2.61
CA LEU A 62 47.75 2.20 -3.85
C LEU A 62 49.20 1.75 -3.60
N THR A 63 49.52 0.51 -4.00
CA THR A 63 50.82 -0.11 -3.77
C THR A 63 51.58 -0.56 -5.04
N THR A 64 50.84 -0.69 -6.14
CA THR A 64 51.40 -1.15 -7.43
C THR A 64 52.38 -0.16 -8.01
N LYS A 65 53.60 -0.59 -8.26
CA LYS A 65 54.67 0.20 -8.90
C LYS A 65 55.22 -0.52 -10.13
N PRO A 66 55.73 0.20 -11.11
CA PRO A 66 55.73 1.67 -11.28
C PRO A 66 54.35 2.21 -11.64
N VAL A 67 54.18 3.56 -11.67
CA VAL A 67 52.94 4.27 -12.01
C VAL A 67 52.30 3.73 -13.31
N LYS A 68 53.14 3.45 -14.32
CA LYS A 68 52.67 2.88 -15.59
C LYS A 68 51.89 1.55 -15.41
N LYS A 69 52.38 0.68 -14.53
CA LYS A 69 51.72 -0.59 -14.20
C LYS A 69 50.39 -0.35 -13.44
N LEU A 70 50.41 0.59 -12.48
CA LEU A 70 49.24 1.00 -11.75
C LEU A 70 48.13 1.52 -12.70
N VAL A 71 48.47 2.43 -13.62
CA VAL A 71 47.52 2.99 -14.59
C VAL A 71 46.92 1.88 -15.47
N ALA A 72 47.74 0.88 -15.88
CA ALA A 72 47.27 -0.24 -16.66
C ALA A 72 46.25 -1.11 -15.87
N GLU A 73 46.53 -1.42 -14.60
CA GLU A 73 45.61 -2.16 -13.73
C GLU A 73 44.28 -1.39 -13.50
N LEU A 74 44.37 -0.09 -13.22
CA LEU A 74 43.21 0.77 -13.06
C LEU A 74 42.40 0.90 -14.35
N TYR A 75 43.08 0.90 -15.51
CA TYR A 75 42.38 0.94 -16.80
C TYR A 75 41.57 -0.34 -17.06
N GLU A 76 42.15 -1.51 -16.81
CA GLU A 76 41.44 -2.76 -17.00
C GLU A 76 40.24 -2.89 -16.04
N SER A 77 40.40 -2.47 -14.77
CA SER A 77 39.30 -2.44 -13.81
C SER A 77 38.18 -1.50 -14.26
N TRP A 78 38.53 -0.25 -14.59
CA TRP A 78 37.59 0.75 -15.08
C TRP A 78 36.89 0.32 -16.36
N LYS A 79 37.65 -0.23 -17.33
CA LYS A 79 37.10 -0.76 -18.59
C LYS A 79 36.10 -1.88 -18.32
N GLY A 80 36.42 -2.77 -17.37
CA GLY A 80 35.49 -3.81 -16.94
C GLY A 80 34.19 -3.25 -16.41
N GLU A 81 34.26 -2.24 -15.55
CA GLU A 81 33.06 -1.54 -15.04
C GLU A 81 32.23 -0.90 -16.17
N GLN A 82 32.87 -0.25 -17.14
CA GLN A 82 32.20 0.36 -18.29
C GLN A 82 31.52 -0.67 -19.18
N LEU A 83 32.17 -1.83 -19.39
CA LEU A 83 31.58 -2.92 -20.17
C LEU A 83 30.37 -3.55 -19.47
N ILE A 84 30.45 -3.75 -18.16
CA ILE A 84 29.32 -4.27 -17.37
C ILE A 84 28.16 -3.27 -17.39
N ALA A 85 28.44 -1.99 -17.18
CA ALA A 85 27.40 -0.96 -17.25
C ALA A 85 26.74 -0.92 -18.64
N TYR A 86 27.52 -0.93 -19.71
CA TYR A 86 27.01 -0.98 -21.06
C TYR A 86 26.13 -2.23 -21.31
N TYR A 87 26.59 -3.38 -20.87
CA TYR A 87 25.84 -4.63 -21.00
C TYR A 87 24.50 -4.57 -20.25
N ASN A 88 24.52 -4.08 -19.03
CA ASN A 88 23.31 -3.90 -18.22
C ASN A 88 22.30 -2.93 -18.88
N ASP A 89 22.81 -1.80 -19.42
CA ASP A 89 21.98 -0.82 -20.11
C ASP A 89 21.34 -1.39 -21.41
N ASN A 90 21.93 -2.45 -21.97
CA ASN A 90 21.48 -3.06 -23.22
C ASN A 90 20.78 -4.43 -23.04
N LEU A 91 20.58 -4.88 -21.81
CA LEU A 91 19.92 -6.18 -21.53
C LEU A 91 18.56 -6.29 -22.22
N GLU A 92 17.78 -5.23 -22.23
CA GLU A 92 16.46 -5.20 -22.87
C GLU A 92 16.53 -5.32 -24.40
N ASN A 93 17.66 -4.91 -25.01
CA ASN A 93 17.86 -5.06 -26.45
C ASN A 93 18.36 -6.46 -26.83
N GLU A 94 19.14 -7.06 -25.95
CA GLU A 94 19.73 -8.39 -26.16
C GLU A 94 18.77 -9.55 -25.80
N PHE A 95 17.90 -9.33 -24.78
CA PHE A 95 17.02 -10.36 -24.24
C PHE A 95 15.56 -9.93 -24.28
N PRO A 96 14.79 -10.35 -25.30
CA PRO A 96 13.37 -9.98 -25.43
C PRO A 96 12.51 -10.37 -24.23
N GLU A 97 12.79 -11.52 -23.59
CA GLU A 97 12.06 -11.95 -22.41
C GLU A 97 12.29 -11.01 -21.22
N PHE A 98 13.54 -10.56 -21.03
CA PHE A 98 13.86 -9.55 -19.99
C PHE A 98 13.18 -8.22 -20.30
N LYS A 99 13.18 -7.80 -21.58
CA LYS A 99 12.46 -6.59 -22.00
C LYS A 99 10.97 -6.66 -21.65
N ASN A 100 10.33 -7.78 -21.96
CA ASN A 100 8.89 -7.96 -21.65
C ASN A 100 8.61 -7.80 -20.14
N VAL A 101 9.43 -8.43 -19.28
CA VAL A 101 9.30 -8.30 -17.82
C VAL A 101 9.50 -6.86 -17.37
N MET A 102 10.48 -6.15 -17.94
CA MET A 102 10.74 -4.74 -17.61
C MET A 102 9.61 -3.81 -18.07
N ASP A 103 9.05 -4.09 -19.25
CA ASP A 103 7.90 -3.32 -19.77
C ASP A 103 6.66 -3.56 -18.87
N GLU A 104 6.34 -4.81 -18.52
CA GLU A 104 5.27 -5.12 -17.57
C GLU A 104 5.45 -4.43 -16.21
N TYR A 105 6.68 -4.39 -15.71
CA TYR A 105 6.99 -3.72 -14.45
C TYR A 105 6.78 -2.20 -14.54
N ARG A 106 7.24 -1.57 -15.63
CA ARG A 106 7.03 -0.12 -15.88
C ARG A 106 5.55 0.21 -16.00
N ASP A 107 4.82 -0.58 -16.80
CA ASP A 107 3.39 -0.41 -17.00
C ASP A 107 2.62 -0.58 -15.68
N GLY A 108 3.01 -1.57 -14.87
CA GLY A 108 2.45 -1.79 -13.55
C GLY A 108 2.66 -0.59 -12.60
N LEU A 109 3.85 0.01 -12.59
CA LEU A 109 4.14 1.21 -11.80
C LEU A 109 3.33 2.42 -12.26
N LEU A 110 3.22 2.63 -13.57
CA LEU A 110 2.44 3.73 -14.16
C LEU A 110 0.95 3.55 -13.85
N LEU A 111 0.43 2.33 -13.99
CA LEU A 111 -0.95 2.02 -13.66
C LEU A 111 -1.22 2.23 -12.16
N PHE A 112 -0.30 1.82 -11.29
CA PHE A 112 -0.43 2.02 -9.85
C PHE A 112 -0.55 3.52 -9.50
N ASP A 113 0.38 4.34 -10.02
CA ASP A 113 0.36 5.79 -9.78
C ASP A 113 -0.93 6.44 -10.29
N LEU A 114 -1.38 6.03 -11.46
CA LEU A 114 -2.62 6.51 -12.07
C LEU A 114 -3.85 6.12 -11.22
N MET A 115 -3.94 4.87 -10.78
CA MET A 115 -5.03 4.38 -9.93
C MET A 115 -5.03 5.07 -8.57
N GLU A 116 -3.85 5.33 -7.98
CA GLU A 116 -3.75 6.03 -6.72
C GLU A 116 -4.29 7.46 -6.82
N ASN A 117 -3.93 8.19 -7.88
CA ASN A 117 -4.34 9.58 -8.07
C ASN A 117 -5.80 9.70 -8.48
N GLU A 118 -6.24 8.97 -9.49
CA GLU A 118 -7.57 9.11 -10.07
C GLU A 118 -8.68 8.42 -9.28
N ILE A 119 -8.35 7.36 -8.54
CA ILE A 119 -9.35 6.53 -7.87
C ILE A 119 -9.18 6.56 -6.34
N TRP A 120 -8.05 6.05 -5.82
CA TRP A 120 -7.94 5.75 -4.39
C TRP A 120 -7.82 7.01 -3.52
N THR A 121 -7.01 7.97 -3.93
CA THR A 121 -6.90 9.25 -3.23
C THR A 121 -8.17 10.05 -3.41
N LYS A 122 -8.68 10.16 -4.63
CA LYS A 122 -9.91 10.89 -4.95
C LYS A 122 -11.12 10.34 -4.19
N SER A 123 -11.27 9.03 -4.09
CA SER A 123 -12.37 8.40 -3.34
C SER A 123 -12.42 8.80 -1.86
N LYS A 124 -11.30 9.25 -1.28
CA LYS A 124 -11.19 9.66 0.12
C LYS A 124 -11.25 11.17 0.31
N THR A 125 -10.75 11.93 -0.66
CA THR A 125 -10.54 13.38 -0.55
C THR A 125 -11.61 14.22 -1.24
N ASP A 126 -12.31 13.67 -2.24
CA ASP A 126 -13.42 14.33 -2.93
C ASP A 126 -14.68 14.35 -2.06
N THR A 127 -14.70 15.25 -1.09
CA THR A 127 -15.83 15.37 -0.15
C THR A 127 -17.15 15.71 -0.84
N ILE A 128 -17.09 16.46 -1.94
CA ILE A 128 -18.29 16.87 -2.71
C ILE A 128 -18.82 15.69 -3.50
N GLY A 129 -17.96 14.95 -4.17
CA GLY A 129 -18.33 13.73 -4.90
C GLY A 129 -18.88 12.64 -3.98
N LEU A 130 -18.23 12.42 -2.84
CA LEU A 130 -18.69 11.48 -1.81
C LEU A 130 -20.09 11.83 -1.31
N GLN A 131 -20.35 13.09 -1.00
CA GLN A 131 -21.65 13.51 -0.52
C GLN A 131 -22.74 13.35 -1.61
N LYS A 132 -22.45 13.74 -2.84
CA LYS A 132 -23.36 13.54 -3.99
C LYS A 132 -23.65 12.04 -4.22
N TYR A 133 -22.61 11.20 -4.18
CA TYR A 133 -22.75 9.77 -4.34
C TYR A 133 -23.64 9.15 -3.23
N TYR A 134 -23.40 9.55 -1.97
CA TYR A 134 -24.22 9.11 -0.84
C TYR A 134 -25.69 9.51 -1.02
N GLU A 135 -25.99 10.77 -1.33
CA GLU A 135 -27.37 11.23 -1.51
C GLU A 135 -28.09 10.50 -2.65
N ALA A 136 -27.40 10.25 -3.77
CA ALA A 136 -27.96 9.50 -4.89
C ALA A 136 -28.19 8.00 -4.58
N ASN A 137 -27.46 7.46 -3.60
CA ASN A 137 -27.50 6.03 -3.23
C ASN A 137 -27.97 5.81 -1.79
N LYS A 138 -28.61 6.78 -1.16
CA LYS A 138 -28.98 6.78 0.25
C LYS A 138 -29.77 5.56 0.69
N SER A 139 -30.62 5.03 -0.20
CA SER A 139 -31.40 3.82 0.02
C SER A 139 -30.58 2.55 0.21
N LYS A 140 -29.29 2.54 -0.17
CA LYS A 140 -28.38 1.42 0.05
C LYS A 140 -27.80 1.38 1.47
N TYR A 141 -27.88 2.50 2.21
CA TYR A 141 -27.27 2.69 3.51
C TYR A 141 -28.32 2.80 4.60
N ASN A 142 -28.83 1.66 5.02
CA ASN A 142 -29.90 1.61 6.02
C ASN A 142 -29.43 0.93 7.29
N TRP A 143 -29.89 1.46 8.41
CA TRP A 143 -29.98 0.69 9.63
C TRP A 143 -31.12 -0.33 9.48
N LYS A 144 -30.89 -1.54 9.92
CA LYS A 144 -31.99 -2.48 10.16
C LYS A 144 -32.82 -2.00 11.35
N GLU A 145 -33.92 -2.68 11.63
CA GLU A 145 -34.67 -2.44 12.86
C GLU A 145 -33.73 -2.58 14.07
N ARG A 146 -33.75 -1.58 14.96
CA ARG A 146 -32.90 -1.50 16.14
C ARG A 146 -33.71 -1.40 17.40
N TYR A 147 -33.18 -1.92 18.48
CA TYR A 147 -33.82 -1.98 19.78
C TYR A 147 -32.92 -1.25 20.80
N ASP A 148 -33.51 -0.29 21.50
CA ASP A 148 -32.87 0.33 22.69
C ASP A 148 -33.07 -0.60 23.86
N VAL A 149 -31.98 -1.17 24.34
CA VAL A 149 -32.02 -2.23 25.35
C VAL A 149 -30.99 -2.04 26.44
N ASP A 150 -31.29 -2.59 27.61
CA ASP A 150 -30.30 -2.89 28.63
C ASP A 150 -30.13 -4.42 28.69
N ILE A 151 -28.93 -4.88 28.41
CA ILE A 151 -28.54 -6.30 28.46
C ILE A 151 -27.75 -6.50 29.75
N LEU A 152 -28.28 -7.29 30.65
CA LEU A 152 -27.62 -7.64 31.93
C LEU A 152 -27.11 -9.06 31.84
N SER A 153 -25.88 -9.30 32.31
CA SER A 153 -25.29 -10.64 32.33
C SER A 153 -24.56 -10.92 33.64
N SER A 154 -24.58 -12.16 34.06
CA SER A 154 -23.86 -12.66 35.25
C SER A 154 -23.53 -14.14 35.09
N THR A 155 -22.48 -14.60 35.75
CA THR A 155 -22.20 -16.03 35.91
C THR A 155 -23.05 -16.68 36.98
N ASP A 156 -23.72 -15.87 37.83
CA ASP A 156 -24.64 -16.34 38.87
C ASP A 156 -26.09 -16.08 38.40
N GLU A 157 -26.80 -17.17 38.18
CA GLU A 157 -28.21 -17.15 37.71
C GLU A 157 -29.12 -16.44 38.73
N LYS A 158 -28.91 -16.63 40.03
CA LYS A 158 -29.71 -15.99 41.08
C LYS A 158 -29.60 -14.48 41.05
N VAL A 159 -28.42 -13.96 40.68
CA VAL A 159 -28.21 -12.52 40.45
C VAL A 159 -29.05 -12.02 39.30
N ILE A 160 -29.09 -12.75 38.17
CA ILE A 160 -29.89 -12.37 37.00
C ILE A 160 -31.40 -12.45 37.31
N GLU A 161 -31.87 -13.49 37.98
CA GLU A 161 -33.30 -13.59 38.41
C GLU A 161 -33.71 -12.44 39.31
N ALA A 162 -32.83 -12.08 40.27
CA ALA A 162 -33.11 -10.95 41.17
C ALA A 162 -33.03 -9.60 40.42
N ALA A 163 -32.12 -9.45 39.46
CA ALA A 163 -32.05 -8.27 38.60
C ALA A 163 -33.29 -8.15 37.68
N GLN A 164 -33.80 -9.27 37.12
CA GLN A 164 -35.02 -9.29 36.36
C GLN A 164 -36.22 -8.75 37.17
N LYS A 165 -36.40 -9.26 38.39
CA LYS A 165 -37.46 -8.78 39.28
C LYS A 165 -37.31 -7.30 39.64
N MET A 166 -36.09 -6.78 39.71
CA MET A 166 -35.87 -5.34 39.90
C MET A 166 -36.24 -4.52 38.66
N LEU A 167 -35.87 -4.97 37.46
CA LEU A 167 -36.29 -4.34 36.23
C LEU A 167 -37.82 -4.32 36.07
N GLU A 168 -38.49 -5.43 36.35
CA GLU A 168 -39.97 -5.53 36.30
C GLU A 168 -40.67 -4.57 37.30
N LYS A 169 -39.97 -4.24 38.42
CA LYS A 169 -40.45 -3.23 39.36
C LYS A 169 -40.01 -1.80 39.01
N GLY A 170 -39.41 -1.59 37.81
CA GLY A 170 -39.01 -0.28 37.34
C GLY A 170 -37.79 0.29 38.00
N LYS A 171 -36.95 -0.54 38.63
CA LYS A 171 -35.66 -0.08 39.20
C LYS A 171 -34.66 0.29 38.11
N SER A 172 -33.87 1.32 38.37
CA SER A 172 -32.85 1.78 37.46
C SER A 172 -31.65 0.83 37.37
N ILE A 173 -30.88 0.94 36.29
CA ILE A 173 -29.65 0.17 36.11
C ILE A 173 -28.62 0.52 37.20
N GLU A 174 -28.57 1.77 37.64
CA GLU A 174 -27.71 2.23 38.72
C GLU A 174 -28.06 1.56 40.04
N GLU A 175 -29.36 1.45 40.41
CA GLU A 175 -29.83 0.77 41.57
C GLU A 175 -29.46 -0.73 41.54
N ILE A 176 -29.58 -1.37 40.36
CA ILE A 176 -29.21 -2.77 40.18
C ILE A 176 -27.72 -2.97 40.34
N LYS A 177 -26.88 -2.15 39.67
CA LYS A 177 -25.42 -2.20 39.86
C LYS A 177 -25.01 -1.95 41.31
N ALA A 178 -25.57 -0.95 41.96
CA ALA A 178 -25.29 -0.64 43.38
C ALA A 178 -25.63 -1.79 44.34
N LYS A 179 -26.64 -2.57 43.97
CA LYS A 179 -27.04 -3.73 44.80
C LYS A 179 -26.08 -4.91 44.63
N PHE A 180 -25.65 -5.23 43.42
CA PHE A 180 -24.92 -6.46 43.13
C PHE A 180 -23.42 -6.28 43.00
N ASN A 181 -22.97 -5.08 42.61
CA ASN A 181 -21.54 -4.78 42.47
C ASN A 181 -21.04 -4.06 43.71
N LYS A 182 -20.61 -4.82 44.70
CA LYS A 182 -20.10 -4.34 46.00
C LYS A 182 -18.71 -4.88 46.27
N ASP A 183 -17.97 -4.23 47.16
CA ASP A 183 -16.68 -4.66 47.66
C ASP A 183 -15.68 -5.02 46.53
N ASN A 184 -15.60 -4.17 45.49
CA ASN A 184 -14.77 -4.36 44.30
C ASN A 184 -15.08 -5.65 43.50
N LYS A 185 -16.23 -6.29 43.72
CA LYS A 185 -16.68 -7.43 42.92
C LYS A 185 -17.75 -6.99 41.94
N VAL A 186 -17.58 -7.38 40.68
CA VAL A 186 -18.55 -7.17 39.61
C VAL A 186 -19.37 -8.45 39.45
N ALA A 187 -20.51 -8.52 40.14
CA ALA A 187 -21.41 -9.66 40.06
C ALA A 187 -22.38 -9.57 38.87
N ILE A 188 -22.63 -8.35 38.32
CA ILE A 188 -23.49 -8.12 37.17
C ILE A 188 -22.82 -7.14 36.20
N MET A 189 -22.82 -7.50 34.95
CA MET A 189 -22.39 -6.62 33.85
C MET A 189 -23.62 -6.10 33.14
N VAL A 190 -23.56 -4.85 32.66
CA VAL A 190 -24.65 -4.22 31.91
C VAL A 190 -24.12 -3.57 30.64
N LYS A 191 -24.77 -3.86 29.54
CA LYS A 191 -24.53 -3.21 28.25
C LYS A 191 -25.84 -2.56 27.79
N SER A 192 -25.87 -1.23 27.77
CA SER A 192 -27.02 -0.43 27.34
C SER A 192 -26.74 0.19 25.98
N GLY A 193 -27.76 0.30 25.12
CA GLY A 193 -27.65 0.96 23.85
C GLY A 193 -28.66 0.50 22.82
N LEU A 194 -28.43 0.99 21.60
CA LEU A 194 -29.24 0.72 20.44
C LEU A 194 -28.57 -0.34 19.56
N PHE A 195 -29.17 -1.52 19.45
CA PHE A 195 -28.60 -2.67 18.72
C PHE A 195 -29.58 -3.19 17.67
N GLU A 196 -29.02 -3.65 16.56
CA GLU A 196 -29.83 -4.37 15.53
C GLU A 196 -30.26 -5.74 16.07
N LYS A 197 -31.37 -6.29 15.51
CA LYS A 197 -31.92 -7.59 15.95
C LYS A 197 -30.90 -8.75 15.87
N ASN A 198 -29.99 -8.72 14.90
CA ASN A 198 -28.96 -9.73 14.71
C ASN A 198 -27.75 -9.59 15.66
N TYR A 199 -27.83 -8.70 16.67
CA TYR A 199 -26.85 -8.68 17.74
C TYR A 199 -26.99 -9.96 18.56
N ASP A 200 -25.88 -10.66 18.79
CA ASP A 200 -25.81 -12.03 19.29
C ASP A 200 -26.81 -12.35 20.41
N VAL A 201 -26.88 -11.50 21.45
CA VAL A 201 -27.80 -11.67 22.57
C VAL A 201 -29.27 -11.48 22.15
N LEU A 202 -29.55 -10.52 21.26
CA LEU A 202 -30.91 -10.20 20.83
C LEU A 202 -31.48 -11.23 19.84
N ASP A 203 -30.61 -11.83 19.04
CA ASP A 203 -31.00 -12.85 18.08
C ASP A 203 -31.60 -14.10 18.75
N LYS A 204 -31.15 -14.39 19.98
CA LYS A 204 -31.64 -15.50 20.82
C LYS A 204 -33.00 -15.23 21.49
N ILE A 205 -33.53 -13.99 21.39
CA ILE A 205 -34.78 -13.61 22.01
C ILE A 205 -35.89 -13.67 20.96
N PRO A 206 -36.92 -14.54 21.14
CA PRO A 206 -37.96 -14.74 20.15
C PRO A 206 -38.78 -13.48 19.84
N SER A 207 -38.99 -12.63 20.83
CA SER A 207 -39.77 -11.40 20.69
C SER A 207 -39.12 -10.24 21.44
N LEU A 208 -38.86 -9.15 20.71
CA LEU A 208 -38.25 -7.94 21.23
C LEU A 208 -39.28 -6.80 21.46
N ASN A 209 -40.52 -7.16 21.80
CA ASN A 209 -41.52 -6.18 22.23
C ASN A 209 -41.05 -5.48 23.51
N LYS A 210 -41.45 -4.23 23.73
CA LYS A 210 -41.12 -3.43 24.91
C LYS A 210 -41.37 -4.21 26.21
N GLY A 211 -40.41 -4.09 27.15
CA GLY A 211 -40.47 -4.72 28.46
C GLY A 211 -39.29 -5.64 28.76
N VAL A 212 -39.33 -6.23 29.95
CA VAL A 212 -38.33 -7.20 30.39
C VAL A 212 -38.55 -8.55 29.73
N LYS A 213 -37.50 -9.15 29.22
CA LYS A 213 -37.51 -10.45 28.56
C LYS A 213 -36.98 -11.54 29.48
N ASN A 214 -37.45 -12.76 29.21
CA ASN A 214 -37.02 -13.92 29.99
C ASN A 214 -35.50 -14.10 29.99
N THR A 215 -34.99 -14.61 31.08
CA THR A 215 -33.59 -15.01 31.18
C THR A 215 -33.30 -16.17 30.24
N TYR A 216 -32.13 -16.17 29.68
CA TYR A 216 -31.60 -17.32 28.97
C TYR A 216 -30.12 -17.53 29.37
N LYS A 217 -29.60 -18.71 29.07
CA LYS A 217 -28.20 -19.06 29.33
C LYS A 217 -27.43 -19.24 28.04
N ASP A 218 -26.20 -18.80 28.05
CA ASP A 218 -25.21 -19.05 27.00
C ASP A 218 -23.84 -19.27 27.64
N ALA A 219 -23.27 -20.44 27.40
CA ALA A 219 -22.04 -20.89 28.04
C ALA A 219 -22.12 -20.74 29.58
N ASN A 220 -21.27 -19.92 30.18
CA ASN A 220 -21.22 -19.70 31.60
C ASN A 220 -22.03 -18.47 32.10
N TYR A 221 -22.76 -17.80 31.19
CA TYR A 221 -23.47 -16.57 31.50
C TYR A 221 -24.99 -16.78 31.41
N SER A 222 -25.69 -16.18 32.35
CA SER A 222 -27.13 -15.96 32.26
C SER A 222 -27.38 -14.51 31.91
N PHE A 223 -28.41 -14.28 31.09
CA PHE A 223 -28.75 -12.96 30.53
C PHE A 223 -30.21 -12.61 30.80
N VAL A 224 -30.47 -11.33 31.03
CA VAL A 224 -31.80 -10.73 30.97
C VAL A 224 -31.72 -9.46 30.15
N VAL A 225 -32.72 -9.23 29.29
CA VAL A 225 -32.79 -8.06 28.41
C VAL A 225 -34.03 -7.26 28.75
N ASN A 226 -33.84 -5.96 28.97
CA ASN A 226 -34.96 -5.01 29.09
C ASN A 226 -35.03 -4.19 27.80
N VAL A 227 -36.09 -4.38 27.04
CA VAL A 227 -36.33 -3.63 25.79
C VAL A 227 -37.08 -2.36 26.14
N LYS A 228 -36.43 -1.21 26.00
CA LYS A 228 -37.02 0.12 26.29
C LYS A 228 -37.84 0.64 25.12
N ASN A 229 -37.29 0.52 23.90
CA ASN A 229 -37.94 1.03 22.70
C ASN A 229 -37.42 0.29 21.45
N SER A 230 -38.08 0.45 20.32
CA SER A 230 -37.57 0.03 19.00
C SER A 230 -37.54 1.21 18.03
N LYS A 231 -36.60 1.16 17.09
CA LYS A 231 -36.51 2.09 15.96
C LYS A 231 -36.69 1.31 14.67
N PRO A 232 -37.56 1.76 13.77
CA PRO A 232 -37.72 1.11 12.47
C PRO A 232 -36.50 1.20 11.61
N VAL A 233 -36.50 0.54 10.46
CA VAL A 233 -35.51 0.72 9.39
C VAL A 233 -35.45 2.19 8.99
N GLU A 234 -34.27 2.77 9.02
CA GLU A 234 -34.03 4.18 8.64
C GLU A 234 -32.70 4.33 7.93
N ASN A 235 -32.55 5.35 7.10
CA ASN A 235 -31.28 5.61 6.44
C ASN A 235 -30.21 5.99 7.48
N LYS A 236 -29.00 5.44 7.30
CA LYS A 236 -27.82 5.86 8.07
C LYS A 236 -27.47 7.29 7.69
N ALA A 237 -27.06 8.10 8.65
CA ALA A 237 -26.37 9.35 8.32
C ALA A 237 -25.05 9.06 7.59
N PHE A 238 -24.55 10.02 6.82
CA PHE A 238 -23.30 9.86 6.08
C PHE A 238 -22.16 9.39 6.97
N ASP A 239 -22.00 10.00 8.15
CA ASP A 239 -20.93 9.66 9.09
C ASP A 239 -21.05 8.25 9.65
N ASP A 240 -22.27 7.72 9.79
CA ASP A 240 -22.53 6.36 10.27
C ASP A 240 -22.16 5.27 9.23
N CYS A 241 -22.03 5.65 7.96
CA CYS A 241 -21.71 4.72 6.87
C CYS A 241 -20.54 5.19 5.98
N LYS A 242 -19.81 6.23 6.38
CA LYS A 242 -18.76 6.89 5.59
C LYS A 242 -17.77 5.91 4.97
N SER A 243 -17.24 4.96 5.73
CA SER A 243 -16.27 3.98 5.22
C SER A 243 -16.88 3.12 4.10
N ARG A 244 -18.14 2.74 4.23
CA ARG A 244 -18.83 1.98 3.18
C ARG A 244 -19.09 2.84 1.95
N VAL A 245 -19.51 4.09 2.15
CA VAL A 245 -19.70 5.06 1.05
C VAL A 245 -18.40 5.28 0.28
N ILE A 246 -17.25 5.42 0.97
CA ILE A 246 -15.94 5.56 0.33
C ILE A 246 -15.63 4.36 -0.56
N ASN A 247 -15.83 3.14 -0.06
CA ASN A 247 -15.57 1.93 -0.83
C ASN A 247 -16.48 1.81 -2.07
N ASP A 248 -17.77 2.10 -1.89
CA ASP A 248 -18.73 2.05 -2.99
C ASP A 248 -18.46 3.16 -4.02
N TYR A 249 -18.05 4.35 -3.56
CA TYR A 249 -17.65 5.47 -4.40
C TYR A 249 -16.37 5.19 -5.17
N GLN A 250 -15.41 4.50 -4.55
CA GLN A 250 -14.19 4.06 -5.23
C GLN A 250 -14.54 3.15 -6.43
N GLN A 251 -15.41 2.16 -6.23
CA GLN A 251 -15.86 1.28 -7.31
C GLN A 251 -16.61 2.05 -8.41
N TYR A 252 -17.40 3.03 -8.02
CA TYR A 252 -18.08 3.90 -8.99
C TYR A 252 -17.10 4.73 -9.81
N LEU A 253 -16.09 5.34 -9.19
CA LEU A 253 -15.03 6.08 -9.89
C LEU A 253 -14.29 5.19 -10.87
N GLU A 254 -13.90 3.99 -10.45
CA GLU A 254 -13.20 3.02 -11.30
C GLU A 254 -14.03 2.65 -12.53
N ALA A 255 -15.29 2.28 -12.35
CA ALA A 255 -16.19 1.93 -13.45
C ALA A 255 -16.39 3.11 -14.41
N THR A 256 -16.63 4.31 -13.88
CA THR A 256 -16.84 5.52 -14.68
C THR A 256 -15.60 5.88 -15.48
N TRP A 257 -14.43 5.80 -14.85
CA TRP A 257 -13.16 6.10 -15.50
C TRP A 257 -12.86 5.14 -16.65
N VAL A 258 -13.06 3.84 -16.45
CA VAL A 258 -12.90 2.84 -17.54
C VAL A 258 -13.86 3.10 -18.71
N ASP A 259 -15.10 3.49 -18.41
CA ASP A 259 -16.07 3.83 -19.44
C ASP A 259 -15.69 5.11 -20.22
N ASP A 260 -15.10 6.09 -19.55
CA ASP A 260 -14.61 7.31 -20.18
C ASP A 260 -13.37 7.04 -21.04
N LEU A 261 -12.45 6.20 -20.57
CA LEU A 261 -11.31 5.73 -21.37
C LEU A 261 -11.75 5.01 -22.64
N LYS A 262 -12.79 4.16 -22.57
CA LYS A 262 -13.32 3.48 -23.79
C LYS A 262 -13.96 4.44 -24.79
N LYS A 263 -14.46 5.59 -24.35
CA LYS A 263 -14.98 6.64 -25.23
C LYS A 263 -13.84 7.44 -25.87
N GLU A 264 -12.78 7.70 -25.12
CA GLU A 264 -11.62 8.48 -25.55
C GLU A 264 -10.71 7.67 -26.49
N PHE A 265 -10.47 6.39 -26.14
CA PHE A 265 -9.56 5.51 -26.88
C PHE A 265 -10.32 4.42 -27.63
N ILE A 266 -10.04 4.32 -28.94
CA ILE A 266 -10.61 3.26 -29.78
C ILE A 266 -9.90 1.94 -29.48
N VAL A 267 -10.58 1.01 -28.83
CA VAL A 267 -10.06 -0.34 -28.58
C VAL A 267 -10.28 -1.22 -29.81
N LYS A 268 -9.18 -1.74 -30.39
CA LYS A 268 -9.22 -2.74 -31.47
C LYS A 268 -8.63 -4.05 -30.97
N ILE A 269 -9.40 -5.12 -31.04
CA ILE A 269 -8.95 -6.46 -30.70
C ILE A 269 -8.49 -7.16 -31.97
N ASN A 270 -7.23 -7.62 -32.00
CA ASN A 270 -6.75 -8.52 -33.04
C ASN A 270 -7.34 -9.91 -32.78
N GLN A 271 -8.40 -10.27 -33.52
CA GLN A 271 -9.13 -11.52 -33.31
C GLN A 271 -8.26 -12.75 -33.60
N GLU A 272 -7.39 -12.71 -34.57
CA GLU A 272 -6.48 -13.81 -34.92
C GLU A 272 -5.54 -14.11 -33.76
N THR A 273 -4.85 -13.09 -33.25
CA THR A 273 -3.95 -13.23 -32.09
C THR A 273 -4.72 -13.66 -30.84
N PHE A 274 -5.93 -13.15 -30.63
CA PHE A 274 -6.78 -13.52 -29.50
C PHE A 274 -7.16 -15.01 -29.52
N GLU A 275 -7.54 -15.56 -30.66
CA GLU A 275 -7.87 -16.97 -30.77
C GLU A 275 -6.64 -17.89 -30.62
N ILE A 276 -5.46 -17.47 -31.09
CA ILE A 276 -4.19 -18.18 -30.84
C ILE A 276 -3.89 -18.24 -29.33
N ALA A 277 -3.95 -17.09 -28.65
CA ALA A 277 -3.72 -17.03 -27.19
C ALA A 277 -4.71 -17.91 -26.42
N LYS A 278 -5.99 -17.89 -26.78
CA LYS A 278 -7.04 -18.73 -26.19
C LYS A 278 -6.81 -20.23 -26.37
N GLN A 279 -6.19 -20.64 -27.49
CA GLN A 279 -5.82 -22.04 -27.73
C GLN A 279 -4.64 -22.49 -26.88
N GLN A 280 -3.69 -21.58 -26.59
CA GLN A 280 -2.53 -21.85 -25.75
C GLN A 280 -2.86 -21.94 -24.26
N LEU A 281 -3.98 -21.36 -23.82
CA LEU A 281 -4.47 -21.36 -22.44
C LEU A 281 -5.37 -22.59 -22.11
N LYS A 282 -5.67 -23.43 -23.09
CA LYS A 282 -6.39 -24.70 -22.93
C LYS A 282 -5.42 -25.87 -22.78
#